data_e385652f447556e69f53aed221fe1315
#
_entry.id   e385652f447556e69f53aed221fe1315
#
_cell.length_a   1.000
_cell.length_b   1.000
_cell.length_c   1.000
_cell.angle_alpha   90.00
_cell.angle_beta   90.00
_cell.angle_gamma   90.00
#
_symmetry.space_group_name_H-M   'P 1'
#
loop_
_entity.id
_entity.type
_entity.pdbx_description
1 polymer ?
#
loop_
_entity_poly.entity_id
_entity_poly.type
_entity_poly.pdbx_seq_one_letter_code
_entity_poly.pdbx_strand_id
1 'polypeptide(L)'
;MKFYLIIFLILFTSCSRKDNFKNPNNASEMAILMRDMQFQLKDLQDEILNGNNISDIRLNFDFIHEKKPTDSSFLVQNLTFMSKAFNESVESFNEDPSTERYKNIVSQCISCHQNLCPGPLNAIIKLNKINSQ
;
A
#
# COMPACT_ATOMS: atom_id res chain seq x y z
N MET A 1 -24.15 4.09 -47.72
CA MET A 1 -23.04 3.38 -47.02
C MET A 1 -22.03 4.29 -46.31
N LYS A 2 -21.80 5.53 -46.74
CA LYS A 2 -20.84 6.43 -46.04
C LYS A 2 -21.32 6.99 -44.69
N PHE A 3 -22.61 7.07 -44.45
CA PHE A 3 -23.19 7.63 -43.23
C PHE A 3 -23.11 6.67 -42.02
N TYR A 4 -23.15 5.37 -42.23
CA TYR A 4 -23.09 4.36 -41.18
C TYR A 4 -21.63 4.18 -40.64
N LEU A 5 -20.63 4.53 -41.45
CA LEU A 5 -19.21 4.41 -41.07
C LEU A 5 -18.79 5.51 -40.07
N ILE A 6 -19.46 6.67 -40.13
CA ILE A 6 -19.18 7.81 -39.22
C ILE A 6 -19.80 7.56 -37.83
N ILE A 7 -20.96 6.90 -37.76
CA ILE A 7 -21.64 6.57 -36.48
C ILE A 7 -20.87 5.51 -35.71
N PHE A 8 -20.17 4.59 -36.38
CA PHE A 8 -19.40 3.53 -35.72
C PHE A 8 -18.08 4.04 -35.09
N LEU A 9 -17.57 5.17 -35.55
CA LEU A 9 -16.31 5.74 -35.05
C LEU A 9 -16.46 6.52 -33.73
N ILE A 10 -17.69 6.87 -33.33
CA ILE A 10 -17.96 7.69 -32.13
C ILE A 10 -18.08 6.83 -30.85
N LEU A 11 -18.17 5.50 -30.96
CA LEU A 11 -18.39 4.60 -29.82
C LEU A 11 -17.11 4.20 -29.07
N PHE A 12 -15.93 4.65 -29.50
CA PHE A 12 -14.66 4.33 -28.84
C PHE A 12 -14.04 5.46 -28.01
N THR A 13 -14.80 6.51 -27.67
CA THR A 13 -14.36 7.43 -26.61
C THR A 13 -14.61 6.77 -25.26
N SER A 14 -13.81 5.74 -24.96
CA SER A 14 -13.70 5.17 -23.62
C SER A 14 -13.20 6.28 -22.69
N CYS A 15 -14.13 6.85 -21.91
CA CYS A 15 -13.80 7.70 -20.76
C CYS A 15 -12.91 6.91 -19.80
N SER A 16 -11.60 7.11 -19.90
CA SER A 16 -10.69 6.82 -18.80
C SER A 16 -11.00 7.83 -17.68
N ARG A 17 -11.99 7.50 -16.82
CA ARG A 17 -12.17 8.17 -15.55
C ARG A 17 -10.97 7.82 -14.68
N LYS A 18 -9.98 8.68 -14.64
CA LYS A 18 -9.14 8.83 -13.46
C LYS A 18 -10.06 9.39 -12.37
N ASP A 19 -10.59 8.51 -11.55
CA ASP A 19 -11.26 8.90 -10.31
C ASP A 19 -10.19 9.55 -9.42
N ASN A 20 -9.99 10.85 -9.59
CA ASN A 20 -9.39 11.69 -8.58
C ASN A 20 -10.35 11.67 -7.40
N PHE A 21 -10.16 10.73 -6.49
CA PHE A 21 -10.79 10.71 -5.18
C PHE A 21 -10.31 11.97 -4.46
N LYS A 22 -10.98 13.10 -4.71
CA LYS A 22 -10.82 14.33 -3.96
C LYS A 22 -11.37 14.04 -2.58
N ASN A 23 -10.49 13.63 -1.68
CA ASN A 23 -10.82 13.53 -0.26
C ASN A 23 -11.27 14.93 0.18
N PRO A 24 -12.52 15.13 0.65
CA PRO A 24 -13.02 16.46 1.04
C PRO A 24 -12.21 17.08 2.19
N ASN A 25 -11.48 16.29 2.95
CA ASN A 25 -10.45 16.74 3.88
C ASN A 25 -9.08 16.37 3.29
N ASN A 26 -8.22 17.38 3.10
CA ASN A 26 -6.84 17.15 2.66
C ASN A 26 -6.20 16.08 3.55
N ALA A 27 -5.90 14.92 2.97
CA ALA A 27 -5.24 13.84 3.71
C ALA A 27 -3.88 14.34 4.21
N SER A 28 -3.52 14.00 5.44
CA SER A 28 -2.18 14.31 5.97
C SER A 28 -1.11 13.53 5.19
N GLU A 29 0.14 14.00 5.26
CA GLU A 29 1.29 13.34 4.64
C GLU A 29 1.41 11.88 5.09
N MET A 30 1.24 11.61 6.38
CA MET A 30 1.26 10.27 6.93
C MET A 30 0.10 9.41 6.37
N ALA A 31 -1.10 9.97 6.23
CA ALA A 31 -2.23 9.22 5.67
C ALA A 31 -2.04 8.91 4.18
N ILE A 32 -1.38 9.79 3.44
CA ILE A 32 -1.02 9.54 2.04
C ILE A 32 0.00 8.39 1.95
N LEU A 33 1.07 8.46 2.76
CA LEU A 33 2.08 7.40 2.83
C LEU A 33 1.47 6.04 3.20
N MET A 34 0.59 5.98 4.19
CA MET A 34 -0.08 4.73 4.60
C MET A 34 -0.93 4.12 3.49
N ARG A 35 -1.59 4.94 2.67
CA ARG A 35 -2.38 4.46 1.51
C ARG A 35 -1.48 3.94 0.40
N ASP A 36 -0.37 4.61 0.15
CA ASP A 36 0.62 4.17 -0.83
C ASP A 36 1.25 2.84 -0.42
N MET A 37 1.65 2.70 0.85
CA MET A 37 2.12 1.44 1.41
C MET A 37 1.09 0.31 1.25
N GLN A 38 -0.17 0.58 1.59
CA GLN A 38 -1.25 -0.41 1.46
C GLN A 38 -1.44 -0.84 0.00
N PHE A 39 -1.39 0.09 -0.94
CA PHE A 39 -1.52 -0.19 -2.36
C PHE A 39 -0.38 -1.08 -2.86
N GLN A 40 0.88 -0.71 -2.62
CA GLN A 40 2.04 -1.48 -3.05
C GLN A 40 2.10 -2.87 -2.40
N LEU A 41 1.77 -2.98 -1.11
CA LEU A 41 1.71 -4.27 -0.42
C LEU A 41 0.57 -5.15 -0.93
N LYS A 42 -0.56 -4.56 -1.36
CA LYS A 42 -1.66 -5.31 -1.97
C LYS A 42 -1.27 -5.85 -3.34
N ASP A 43 -0.62 -5.03 -4.17
CA ASP A 43 -0.13 -5.48 -5.48
C ASP A 43 0.86 -6.63 -5.32
N LEU A 44 1.81 -6.50 -4.37
CA LEU A 44 2.77 -7.56 -4.06
C LEU A 44 2.08 -8.83 -3.53
N GLN A 45 1.04 -8.69 -2.70
CA GLN A 45 0.23 -9.82 -2.27
C GLN A 45 -0.38 -10.58 -3.45
N ASP A 46 -0.92 -9.84 -4.42
CA ASP A 46 -1.56 -10.43 -5.60
C ASP A 46 -0.53 -11.16 -6.48
N GLU A 47 0.69 -10.61 -6.63
CA GLU A 47 1.80 -11.30 -7.31
C GLU A 47 2.15 -12.63 -6.63
N ILE A 48 2.26 -12.63 -5.31
CA ILE A 48 2.55 -13.84 -4.52
C ILE A 48 1.42 -14.86 -4.66
N LEU A 49 0.16 -14.44 -4.54
CA LEU A 49 -1.01 -15.33 -4.64
C LEU A 49 -1.15 -15.96 -6.03
N ASN A 50 -0.75 -15.24 -7.07
CA ASN A 50 -0.74 -15.72 -8.45
C ASN A 50 0.47 -16.63 -8.76
N GLY A 51 1.40 -16.79 -7.82
CA GLY A 51 2.61 -17.58 -8.02
C GLY A 51 3.62 -16.93 -8.96
N ASN A 52 3.54 -15.61 -9.14
CA ASN A 52 4.46 -14.87 -10.00
C ASN A 52 5.84 -14.74 -9.35
N ASN A 53 6.86 -14.53 -10.18
CA ASN A 53 8.21 -14.26 -9.69
C ASN A 53 8.29 -12.84 -9.11
N ILE A 54 8.68 -12.74 -7.85
CA ILE A 54 8.81 -11.47 -7.12
C ILE A 54 10.26 -11.03 -6.90
N SER A 55 11.26 -11.75 -7.45
CA SER A 55 12.69 -11.51 -7.20
C SER A 55 13.16 -10.11 -7.58
N ASP A 56 12.51 -9.48 -8.56
CA ASP A 56 12.87 -8.16 -9.07
C ASP A 56 12.02 -7.03 -8.47
N ILE A 57 11.04 -7.36 -7.63
CA ILE A 57 10.20 -6.37 -6.96
C ILE A 57 11.01 -5.70 -5.85
N ARG A 58 10.93 -4.38 -5.80
CA ARG A 58 11.54 -3.55 -4.76
C ARG A 58 10.50 -2.58 -4.21
N LEU A 59 10.47 -2.47 -2.89
CA LEU A 59 9.61 -1.53 -2.16
C LEU A 59 10.46 -0.34 -1.71
N ASN A 60 9.89 0.85 -1.77
CA ASN A 60 10.56 2.06 -1.31
C ASN A 60 9.55 2.98 -0.63
N PHE A 61 9.71 3.15 0.68
CA PHE A 61 8.84 3.98 1.49
C PHE A 61 9.64 4.98 2.32
N ASP A 62 9.11 6.18 2.43
CA ASP A 62 9.65 7.18 3.35
C ASP A 62 9.47 6.75 4.82
N PHE A 63 10.23 7.35 5.71
CA PHE A 63 10.06 7.12 7.14
C PHE A 63 8.73 7.67 7.65
N ILE A 64 7.95 6.83 8.34
CA ILE A 64 6.64 7.18 8.88
C ILE A 64 6.75 8.35 9.87
N HIS A 65 7.76 8.34 10.74
CA HIS A 65 7.95 9.34 11.79
C HIS A 65 8.34 10.74 11.27
N GLU A 66 8.72 10.86 9.99
CA GLU A 66 9.03 12.12 9.33
C GLU A 66 7.80 12.78 8.70
N LYS A 67 6.67 12.06 8.63
CA LYS A 67 5.45 12.54 7.98
C LYS A 67 4.50 13.18 8.98
N LYS A 68 3.90 14.30 8.58
CA LYS A 68 2.90 14.99 9.38
C LYS A 68 1.63 14.13 9.53
N PRO A 69 1.21 13.77 10.76
CA PRO A 69 0.01 12.99 10.99
C PRO A 69 -1.26 13.83 10.87
N THR A 70 -2.42 13.15 10.81
CA THR A 70 -3.74 13.81 10.87
C THR A 70 -4.01 14.39 12.26
N ASP A 71 -3.59 13.68 13.31
CA ASP A 71 -3.71 14.06 14.70
C ASP A 71 -2.34 13.93 15.39
N SER A 72 -1.97 14.96 16.16
CA SER A 72 -0.68 14.99 16.86
C SER A 72 -0.54 13.90 17.95
N SER A 73 -1.64 13.31 18.41
CA SER A 73 -1.63 12.17 19.33
C SER A 73 -0.93 10.93 18.77
N PHE A 74 -0.79 10.82 17.44
CA PHE A 74 -0.01 9.76 16.81
C PHE A 74 1.51 9.95 16.89
N LEU A 75 1.99 11.12 17.31
CA LEU A 75 3.42 11.41 17.54
C LEU A 75 3.86 10.89 18.90
N VAL A 76 3.79 9.58 19.09
CA VAL A 76 4.21 8.91 20.34
C VAL A 76 5.73 8.74 20.39
N GLN A 77 6.28 8.59 21.62
CA GLN A 77 7.72 8.52 21.85
C GLN A 77 8.42 7.38 21.09
N ASN A 78 7.74 6.25 20.92
CA ASN A 78 8.31 5.08 20.23
C ASN A 78 8.02 5.02 18.73
N LEU A 79 7.34 6.03 18.14
CA LEU A 79 7.02 6.05 16.70
C LEU A 79 8.28 5.96 15.83
N THR A 80 9.35 6.67 16.19
CA THR A 80 10.61 6.64 15.45
C THR A 80 11.21 5.23 15.44
N PHE A 81 11.19 4.54 16.57
CA PHE A 81 11.67 3.16 16.66
C PHE A 81 10.85 2.21 15.78
N MET A 82 9.51 2.29 15.88
CA MET A 82 8.61 1.45 15.08
C MET A 82 8.74 1.73 13.58
N SER A 83 8.91 3.00 13.20
CA SER A 83 9.13 3.39 11.80
C SER A 83 10.44 2.84 11.24
N LYS A 84 11.52 2.86 12.02
CA LYS A 84 12.81 2.28 11.61
C LYS A 84 12.71 0.76 11.48
N ALA A 85 12.11 0.07 12.45
CA ALA A 85 11.91 -1.39 12.38
C ALA A 85 11.08 -1.81 11.15
N PHE A 86 10.07 -1.02 10.78
CA PHE A 86 9.34 -1.22 9.54
C PHE A 86 10.26 -1.09 8.32
N ASN A 87 11.05 -0.02 8.20
CA ASN A 87 11.96 0.18 7.07
C ASN A 87 13.04 -0.92 7.00
N GLU A 88 13.57 -1.39 8.13
CA GLU A 88 14.50 -2.52 8.18
C GLU A 88 13.87 -3.81 7.62
N SER A 89 12.58 -4.05 7.88
CA SER A 89 11.87 -5.19 7.29
C SER A 89 11.66 -5.04 5.78
N VAL A 90 11.47 -3.81 5.28
CA VAL A 90 11.39 -3.49 3.85
C VAL A 90 12.76 -3.69 3.18
N GLU A 91 13.84 -3.21 3.79
CA GLU A 91 15.21 -3.43 3.29
C GLU A 91 15.54 -4.92 3.22
N SER A 92 15.21 -5.67 4.27
CA SER A 92 15.38 -7.12 4.28
C SER A 92 14.63 -7.81 3.13
N PHE A 93 13.39 -7.39 2.83
CA PHE A 93 12.65 -7.87 1.67
C PHE A 93 13.38 -7.51 0.37
N ASN A 94 13.85 -6.28 0.23
CA ASN A 94 14.54 -5.82 -0.98
C ASN A 94 15.86 -6.57 -1.25
N GLU A 95 16.55 -7.03 -0.20
CA GLU A 95 17.77 -7.84 -0.35
C GLU A 95 17.47 -9.23 -0.91
N ASP A 96 16.38 -9.87 -0.45
CA ASP A 96 16.01 -11.23 -0.83
C ASP A 96 14.48 -11.36 -0.80
N PRO A 97 13.76 -10.96 -1.87
CA PRO A 97 12.31 -10.98 -1.93
C PRO A 97 11.74 -12.37 -1.73
N SER A 98 10.91 -12.53 -0.70
CA SER A 98 10.24 -13.79 -0.38
C SER A 98 8.89 -13.56 0.30
N THR A 99 8.02 -14.57 0.22
CA THR A 99 6.72 -14.56 0.92
C THR A 99 6.87 -14.37 2.43
N GLU A 100 7.90 -14.95 3.02
CA GLU A 100 8.17 -14.83 4.45
C GLU A 100 8.51 -13.38 4.82
N ARG A 101 9.40 -12.74 4.07
CA ARG A 101 9.80 -11.34 4.29
C ARG A 101 8.65 -10.37 4.03
N TYR A 102 7.79 -10.66 3.04
CA TYR A 102 6.54 -9.92 2.88
C TYR A 102 5.66 -10.03 4.13
N LYS A 103 5.47 -11.23 4.67
CA LYS A 103 4.68 -11.43 5.91
C LYS A 103 5.29 -10.69 7.10
N ASN A 104 6.62 -10.57 7.17
CA ASN A 104 7.29 -9.80 8.21
C ASN A 104 6.95 -8.30 8.11
N ILE A 105 6.96 -7.72 6.90
CA ILE A 105 6.53 -6.33 6.67
C ILE A 105 5.09 -6.13 7.17
N VAL A 106 4.17 -7.00 6.75
CA VAL A 106 2.75 -6.91 7.15
C VAL A 106 2.59 -7.07 8.67
N SER A 107 3.39 -7.92 9.32
CA SER A 107 3.39 -8.09 10.77
C SER A 107 3.81 -6.81 11.50
N GLN A 108 4.78 -6.05 10.98
CA GLN A 108 5.15 -4.74 11.52
C GLN A 108 3.99 -3.75 11.40
N CYS A 109 3.28 -3.74 10.25
CA CYS A 109 2.08 -2.92 10.08
C CYS A 109 1.01 -3.27 11.13
N ILE A 110 0.73 -4.55 11.32
CA ILE A 110 -0.27 -5.03 12.30
C ILE A 110 0.14 -4.60 13.71
N SER A 111 1.38 -4.85 14.12
CA SER A 111 1.89 -4.51 15.45
C SER A 111 1.77 -3.02 15.77
N CYS A 112 2.17 -2.17 14.83
CA CYS A 112 2.06 -0.72 14.97
C CYS A 112 0.59 -0.29 15.09
N HIS A 113 -0.27 -0.75 14.19
CA HIS A 113 -1.68 -0.36 14.15
C HIS A 113 -2.50 -0.90 15.31
N GLN A 114 -2.16 -2.04 15.90
CA GLN A 114 -2.80 -2.54 17.11
C GLN A 114 -2.61 -1.60 18.31
N ASN A 115 -1.47 -0.93 18.37
CA ASN A 115 -1.10 -0.10 19.51
C ASN A 115 -1.44 1.39 19.32
N LEU A 116 -1.39 1.90 18.08
CA LEU A 116 -1.45 3.34 17.85
C LEU A 116 -2.69 3.78 17.06
N CYS A 117 -3.13 3.02 16.06
CA CYS A 117 -4.19 3.44 15.16
C CYS A 117 -5.02 2.25 14.64
N PRO A 118 -5.94 1.69 15.43
CA PRO A 118 -6.63 0.44 15.11
C PRO A 118 -7.62 0.54 13.93
N GLY A 119 -8.00 1.74 13.48
CA GLY A 119 -8.99 1.92 12.42
C GLY A 119 -8.71 1.10 11.14
N PRO A 120 -7.51 1.16 10.54
CA PRO A 120 -7.17 0.40 9.34
C PRO A 120 -6.88 -1.09 9.56
N LEU A 121 -6.83 -1.57 10.81
CA LEU A 121 -6.31 -2.89 11.17
C LEU A 121 -6.97 -4.04 10.38
N ASN A 122 -8.28 -4.00 10.20
CA ASN A 122 -9.01 -5.03 9.44
C ASN A 122 -8.56 -5.13 7.96
N ALA A 123 -8.19 -4.01 7.36
CA ALA A 123 -7.67 -3.98 6.00
C ALA A 123 -6.24 -4.54 5.95
N ILE A 124 -5.41 -4.20 6.94
CA ILE A 124 -4.03 -4.67 7.05
C ILE A 124 -3.98 -6.19 7.30
N ILE A 125 -4.84 -6.72 8.16
CA ILE A 125 -4.93 -8.18 8.41
C ILE A 125 -5.25 -8.97 7.13
N LYS A 126 -6.00 -8.39 6.19
CA LYS A 126 -6.27 -9.03 4.90
C LYS A 126 -5.01 -9.20 4.06
N LEU A 127 -4.02 -8.31 4.18
CA LEU A 127 -2.74 -8.42 3.49
C LEU A 127 -1.93 -9.65 3.96
N ASN A 128 -2.15 -10.12 5.19
CA ASN A 128 -1.47 -11.31 5.72
C ASN A 128 -2.11 -12.64 5.26
N LYS A 129 -3.23 -12.60 4.51
CA LYS A 129 -3.90 -13.80 4.01
C LYS A 129 -3.20 -14.34 2.77
N ILE A 130 -2.02 -14.89 2.95
CA ILE A 130 -1.30 -15.66 1.94
C ILE A 130 -1.29 -17.10 2.42
N ASN A 131 -2.02 -17.98 1.73
CA ASN A 131 -1.98 -19.40 2.02
C ASN A 131 -0.57 -19.91 1.75
N SER A 132 0.08 -20.49 2.76
CA SER A 132 1.29 -21.27 2.56
C SER A 132 0.91 -22.47 1.69
N GLN A 133 1.36 -22.46 0.44
CA GLN A 133 1.35 -23.67 -0.41
C GLN A 133 2.35 -24.67 0.15
#